data_e85de9c5b3fa4b20dd5ef26ca80d2a17
#
_entry.id   e85de9c5b3fa4b20dd5ef26ca80d2a17
#
_cell.length_a   1.000
_cell.length_b   1.000
_cell.length_c   1.000
_cell.angle_alpha   90.00
_cell.angle_beta   90.00
_cell.angle_gamma   90.00
#
_symmetry.space_group_name_H-M   'P 1'
#
loop_
_entity.id
_entity.type
_entity.pdbx_description
1 polymer ?
#
loop_
_entity_poly.entity_id
_entity_poly.type
_entity_poly.pdbx_seq_one_letter_code
_entity_poly.pdbx_strand_id
1 'polypeptide(L)'
;TPDDATGRPFLHADHSVNIDFHRDAIDKRLQFTRNPDMSHYIYDSKNGCLTLRGTDITLNEPGKSPTVLSFKQPEFTTSLKAVLKIKDSTAKRFGVAAYYNNDYHYEIYVGSDESGKYVGFYKHIHDMGAELAHINISKEDENLNLLVKIDTDREKYTFSYALADTTNLDAKIACHEIGSGLNAGLSTEGTRTMTFTGTLFSLFAENGNGTFETGVALTINPDVDYKL
;
A
#
# COMPACT_ATOMS: atom_id res chain seq x y z
N THR A 1 -22.80 -19.08 9.58
CA THR A 1 -21.79 -19.59 8.62
C THR A 1 -21.97 -21.10 8.51
N PRO A 2 -22.05 -21.67 7.30
CA PRO A 2 -22.09 -23.11 7.17
C PRO A 2 -20.77 -23.68 7.69
N ASP A 3 -20.84 -24.54 8.69
CA ASP A 3 -19.72 -25.35 9.12
C ASP A 3 -19.40 -26.37 8.02
N ASP A 4 -18.14 -26.79 7.93
CA ASP A 4 -17.81 -27.96 7.11
C ASP A 4 -18.54 -29.20 7.70
N ALA A 5 -18.53 -30.32 6.96
CA ALA A 5 -19.21 -31.53 7.40
C ALA A 5 -18.69 -32.11 8.73
N THR A 6 -17.67 -31.50 9.33
CA THR A 6 -17.07 -31.88 10.61
C THR A 6 -17.43 -30.91 11.74
N GLY A 7 -18.22 -29.89 11.47
CA GLY A 7 -18.61 -28.84 12.45
C GLY A 7 -17.47 -27.90 12.81
N ARG A 8 -16.41 -27.86 12.02
CA ARG A 8 -15.34 -26.87 12.20
C ARG A 8 -15.75 -25.55 11.55
N PRO A 9 -15.46 -24.40 12.19
CA PRO A 9 -15.65 -23.11 11.54
C PRO A 9 -14.86 -23.09 10.22
N PHE A 10 -15.47 -22.52 9.19
CA PHE A 10 -14.81 -22.37 7.88
C PHE A 10 -13.68 -21.36 8.03
N LEU A 11 -12.58 -21.77 8.64
CA LEU A 11 -11.37 -20.98 8.74
C LEU A 11 -10.65 -21.09 7.39
N HIS A 12 -10.37 -19.98 6.77
CA HIS A 12 -9.52 -19.92 5.60
C HIS A 12 -8.19 -20.62 5.93
N ALA A 13 -7.91 -21.71 5.24
CA ALA A 13 -6.74 -22.55 5.52
C ALA A 13 -5.41 -21.87 5.17
N ASP A 14 -5.44 -20.75 4.45
CA ASP A 14 -4.26 -20.01 4.04
C ASP A 14 -4.41 -18.54 4.42
N HIS A 15 -3.67 -18.15 5.45
CA HIS A 15 -3.72 -16.83 6.05
C HIS A 15 -2.77 -15.83 5.36
N SER A 16 -2.21 -16.16 4.21
CA SER A 16 -1.35 -15.28 3.43
C SER A 16 -1.81 -15.17 1.98
N VAL A 17 -1.73 -13.95 1.46
CA VAL A 17 -2.01 -13.65 0.05
C VAL A 17 -0.80 -12.91 -0.50
N ASN A 18 -0.06 -13.55 -1.41
CA ASN A 18 1.06 -12.91 -2.07
C ASN A 18 0.68 -12.49 -3.50
N ILE A 19 0.97 -11.25 -3.84
CA ILE A 19 0.95 -10.72 -5.20
C ILE A 19 2.40 -10.72 -5.67
N ASP A 20 2.74 -11.69 -6.51
CA ASP A 20 4.11 -11.94 -6.95
C ASP A 20 4.35 -11.31 -8.33
N PHE A 21 5.32 -10.42 -8.43
CA PHE A 21 5.67 -9.76 -9.69
C PHE A 21 6.58 -10.59 -10.61
N HIS A 22 7.02 -11.78 -10.21
CA HIS A 22 7.73 -12.72 -11.08
C HIS A 22 6.79 -13.55 -11.99
N ARG A 23 5.49 -13.43 -11.83
CA ARG A 23 4.52 -14.13 -12.67
C ARG A 23 4.45 -13.50 -14.06
N ASP A 24 4.19 -14.31 -15.09
CA ASP A 24 4.11 -13.85 -16.47
C ASP A 24 2.87 -12.99 -16.78
N ALA A 25 1.96 -12.84 -15.84
CA ALA A 25 0.76 -12.04 -15.99
C ALA A 25 0.43 -11.27 -14.72
N ILE A 26 -0.14 -10.08 -14.89
CA ILE A 26 -0.66 -9.26 -13.80
C ILE A 26 -1.72 -10.08 -13.02
N ASP A 27 -1.60 -10.08 -11.71
CA ASP A 27 -2.52 -10.79 -10.82
C ASP A 27 -3.96 -10.25 -11.00
N LYS A 28 -4.93 -11.14 -11.20
CA LYS A 28 -6.33 -10.79 -11.46
C LYS A 28 -7.03 -10.13 -10.27
N ARG A 29 -6.43 -10.15 -9.08
CA ARG A 29 -6.93 -9.47 -7.88
C ARG A 29 -6.62 -7.97 -7.90
N LEU A 30 -5.70 -7.54 -8.76
CA LEU A 30 -5.34 -6.15 -8.93
C LEU A 30 -6.43 -5.39 -9.69
N GLN A 31 -6.73 -4.21 -9.21
CA GLN A 31 -7.79 -3.33 -9.71
C GLN A 31 -7.21 -1.96 -10.04
N PHE A 32 -7.77 -1.35 -11.05
CA PHE A 32 -7.38 -0.01 -11.50
C PHE A 32 -8.50 0.99 -11.16
N THR A 33 -8.11 2.23 -10.93
CA THR A 33 -9.09 3.29 -10.73
C THR A 33 -9.52 3.84 -12.08
N ARG A 34 -10.83 3.74 -12.38
CA ARG A 34 -11.47 4.28 -13.60
C ARG A 34 -10.86 3.72 -14.90
N ASN A 35 -10.40 4.59 -15.80
CA ASN A 35 -9.82 4.25 -17.10
C ASN A 35 -8.30 4.50 -17.07
N PRO A 36 -7.49 3.54 -16.63
CA PRO A 36 -6.05 3.71 -16.58
C PRO A 36 -5.45 3.71 -17.98
N ASP A 37 -4.40 4.51 -18.17
CA ASP A 37 -3.50 4.31 -19.31
C ASP A 37 -2.52 3.18 -18.94
N MET A 38 -2.68 2.02 -19.58
CA MET A 38 -1.88 0.84 -19.28
C MET A 38 -0.38 1.01 -19.59
N SER A 39 0.00 2.00 -20.40
CA SER A 39 1.41 2.32 -20.64
C SER A 39 2.16 2.86 -19.40
N HIS A 40 1.42 3.23 -18.37
CA HIS A 40 1.96 3.67 -17.08
C HIS A 40 2.28 2.53 -16.12
N TYR A 41 1.94 1.29 -16.46
CA TYR A 41 2.14 0.10 -15.62
C TYR A 41 3.16 -0.82 -16.27
N ILE A 42 4.44 -0.63 -15.96
CA ILE A 42 5.55 -1.36 -16.56
C ILE A 42 5.86 -2.57 -15.70
N TYR A 43 5.47 -3.72 -16.18
CA TYR A 43 5.62 -5.00 -15.48
C TYR A 43 6.82 -5.76 -16.04
N ASP A 44 7.79 -6.07 -15.20
CA ASP A 44 8.99 -6.85 -15.51
C ASP A 44 9.01 -8.15 -14.71
N SER A 45 8.33 -9.17 -15.24
CA SER A 45 8.25 -10.48 -14.58
C SER A 45 9.60 -11.17 -14.45
N LYS A 46 10.54 -10.91 -15.33
CA LYS A 46 11.89 -11.50 -15.30
C LYS A 46 12.67 -11.05 -14.06
N ASN A 47 12.57 -9.77 -13.73
CA ASN A 47 13.25 -9.18 -12.59
C ASN A 47 12.32 -9.08 -11.35
N GLY A 48 11.05 -9.45 -11.49
CA GLY A 48 10.06 -9.37 -10.41
C GLY A 48 9.74 -7.95 -9.98
N CYS A 49 9.61 -7.02 -10.93
CA CYS A 49 9.41 -5.61 -10.63
C CYS A 49 8.13 -5.08 -11.28
N LEU A 50 7.49 -4.15 -10.59
CA LEU A 50 6.43 -3.31 -11.13
C LEU A 50 6.86 -1.85 -11.04
N THR A 51 7.02 -1.17 -12.17
CA THR A 51 7.25 0.27 -12.21
C THR A 51 5.97 0.99 -12.59
N LEU A 52 5.54 1.90 -11.73
CA LEU A 52 4.45 2.83 -11.97
C LEU A 52 5.02 4.16 -12.47
N ARG A 53 4.56 4.59 -13.64
CA ARG A 53 4.87 5.90 -14.22
C ARG A 53 3.77 6.88 -13.79
N GLY A 54 4.03 7.63 -12.72
CA GLY A 54 3.12 8.64 -12.20
C GLY A 54 2.98 9.83 -13.13
N THR A 55 1.75 10.31 -13.28
CA THR A 55 1.40 11.58 -13.93
C THR A 55 1.29 12.71 -12.88
N ASP A 56 0.87 13.89 -13.32
CA ASP A 56 0.51 15.01 -12.44
C ASP A 56 -0.82 14.80 -11.68
N ILE A 57 -1.56 13.75 -12.04
CA ILE A 57 -2.81 13.39 -11.36
C ILE A 57 -2.50 12.65 -10.05
N THR A 58 -2.93 13.22 -8.93
CA THR A 58 -2.72 12.67 -7.60
C THR A 58 -3.91 11.80 -7.14
N LEU A 59 -3.75 11.10 -6.02
CA LEU A 59 -4.83 10.32 -5.42
C LEU A 59 -6.00 11.20 -4.94
N ASN A 60 -5.77 12.49 -4.70
CA ASN A 60 -6.77 13.44 -4.19
C ASN A 60 -7.76 13.90 -5.27
N GLU A 61 -7.49 13.68 -6.55
CA GLU A 61 -8.26 14.31 -7.63
C GLU A 61 -9.52 13.55 -7.99
N PRO A 62 -10.70 14.14 -7.75
CA PRO A 62 -11.98 13.50 -8.08
C PRO A 62 -12.15 13.38 -9.59
N GLY A 63 -12.68 12.23 -10.03
CA GLY A 63 -13.03 12.03 -11.43
C GLY A 63 -11.85 11.79 -12.37
N LYS A 64 -10.63 11.76 -11.88
CA LYS A 64 -9.40 11.48 -12.65
C LYS A 64 -8.95 10.02 -12.51
N SER A 65 -7.97 9.63 -13.31
CA SER A 65 -7.34 8.31 -13.29
C SER A 65 -5.88 8.44 -12.87
N PRO A 66 -5.57 8.49 -11.56
CA PRO A 66 -4.19 8.49 -11.09
C PRO A 66 -3.49 7.17 -11.46
N THR A 67 -2.16 7.17 -11.48
CA THR A 67 -1.40 5.93 -11.64
C THR A 67 -1.41 5.17 -10.31
N VAL A 68 -2.38 4.29 -10.17
CA VAL A 68 -2.63 3.51 -8.94
C VAL A 68 -3.04 2.09 -9.28
N LEU A 69 -2.55 1.13 -8.52
CA LEU A 69 -2.87 -0.27 -8.63
C LEU A 69 -3.31 -0.79 -7.27
N SER A 70 -4.56 -1.20 -7.16
CA SER A 70 -5.22 -1.49 -5.89
C SER A 70 -5.61 -2.96 -5.77
N PHE A 71 -5.73 -3.43 -4.54
CA PHE A 71 -6.28 -4.73 -4.19
C PHE A 71 -7.06 -4.63 -2.88
N LYS A 72 -8.04 -5.51 -2.71
CA LYS A 72 -8.91 -5.44 -1.54
C LYS A 72 -8.14 -5.80 -0.27
N GLN A 73 -8.42 -5.05 0.79
CA GLN A 73 -8.11 -5.48 2.15
C GLN A 73 -8.98 -6.71 2.47
N PRO A 74 -8.36 -7.87 2.75
CA PRO A 74 -9.14 -9.12 2.88
C PRO A 74 -9.89 -9.22 4.20
N GLU A 75 -9.30 -8.71 5.29
CA GLU A 75 -9.83 -8.79 6.65
C GLU A 75 -9.49 -7.53 7.46
N PHE A 76 -10.16 -7.32 8.58
CA PHE A 76 -9.88 -6.18 9.47
C PHE A 76 -8.46 -6.25 10.03
N THR A 77 -8.00 -7.44 10.42
CA THR A 77 -6.66 -7.66 10.97
C THR A 77 -5.75 -8.23 9.89
N THR A 78 -5.05 -7.34 9.22
CA THR A 78 -4.17 -7.67 8.09
C THR A 78 -2.85 -6.93 8.23
N SER A 79 -1.75 -7.60 7.90
CA SER A 79 -0.44 -6.99 7.72
C SER A 79 -0.07 -7.01 6.25
N LEU A 80 0.23 -5.85 5.69
CA LEU A 80 0.77 -5.69 4.34
C LEU A 80 2.25 -5.37 4.41
N LYS A 81 3.04 -5.95 3.50
CA LYS A 81 4.42 -5.54 3.24
C LYS A 81 4.65 -5.33 1.75
N ALA A 82 5.41 -4.31 1.42
CA ALA A 82 5.90 -4.04 0.07
C ALA A 82 7.32 -3.47 0.13
N VAL A 83 8.08 -3.68 -0.93
CA VAL A 83 9.45 -3.14 -1.06
C VAL A 83 9.47 -2.11 -2.18
N LEU A 84 9.90 -0.90 -1.85
CA LEU A 84 10.04 0.22 -2.76
C LEU A 84 11.52 0.44 -3.07
N LYS A 85 11.86 0.48 -4.36
CA LYS A 85 13.22 0.76 -4.81
C LYS A 85 13.47 2.27 -4.78
N ILE A 86 14.29 2.74 -3.85
CA ILE A 86 14.62 4.16 -3.72
C ILE A 86 15.52 4.61 -4.85
N LYS A 87 16.55 3.81 -5.15
CA LYS A 87 17.52 4.09 -6.20
C LYS A 87 16.86 4.24 -7.57
N ASP A 88 17.27 5.24 -8.32
CA ASP A 88 16.77 5.55 -9.66
C ASP A 88 15.28 5.91 -9.76
N SER A 89 14.56 6.02 -8.62
CA SER A 89 13.21 6.56 -8.65
C SER A 89 13.21 8.03 -9.03
N THR A 90 12.33 8.41 -9.96
CA THR A 90 12.14 9.80 -10.41
C THR A 90 10.77 10.36 -10.01
N ALA A 91 9.94 9.56 -9.38
CA ALA A 91 8.64 9.99 -8.88
C ALA A 91 8.81 11.09 -7.83
N LYS A 92 7.97 12.11 -7.89
CA LYS A 92 7.85 13.10 -6.82
C LYS A 92 7.34 12.43 -5.54
N ARG A 93 6.41 11.48 -5.69
CA ARG A 93 5.91 10.61 -4.61
C ARG A 93 5.56 9.24 -5.19
N PHE A 94 5.92 8.17 -4.51
CA PHE A 94 5.42 6.82 -4.80
C PHE A 94 5.43 5.98 -3.52
N GLY A 95 4.45 5.13 -3.37
CA GLY A 95 4.32 4.39 -2.13
C GLY A 95 3.09 3.50 -2.04
N VAL A 96 2.67 3.26 -0.82
CA VAL A 96 1.52 2.42 -0.50
C VAL A 96 0.49 3.22 0.28
N ALA A 97 -0.78 3.07 -0.08
CA ALA A 97 -1.89 3.73 0.58
C ALA A 97 -2.91 2.72 1.12
N ALA A 98 -3.52 3.06 2.26
CA ALA A 98 -4.84 2.57 2.61
C ALA A 98 -5.85 3.56 2.01
N TYR A 99 -6.53 3.14 0.95
CA TYR A 99 -7.32 4.00 0.07
C TYR A 99 -8.79 3.62 0.11
N TYR A 100 -9.63 4.56 0.56
CA TYR A 100 -11.08 4.42 0.53
C TYR A 100 -11.66 5.10 -0.73
N ASN A 101 -11.25 6.34 -0.98
CA ASN A 101 -11.53 7.11 -2.19
C ASN A 101 -10.59 8.34 -2.24
N ASN A 102 -10.80 9.24 -3.21
CA ASN A 102 -9.98 10.45 -3.36
C ASN A 102 -10.02 11.41 -2.16
N ASP A 103 -11.10 11.41 -1.38
CA ASP A 103 -11.28 12.29 -0.22
C ASP A 103 -10.79 11.63 1.09
N TYR A 104 -10.55 10.32 1.10
CA TYR A 104 -10.22 9.57 2.31
C TYR A 104 -9.17 8.49 2.03
N HIS A 105 -7.92 8.76 2.43
CA HIS A 105 -6.80 7.82 2.34
C HIS A 105 -5.64 8.19 3.25
N TYR A 106 -4.82 7.21 3.58
CA TYR A 106 -3.58 7.35 4.34
C TYR A 106 -2.44 6.76 3.53
N GLU A 107 -1.29 7.43 3.46
CA GLU A 107 -0.18 7.05 2.60
C GLU A 107 1.14 6.98 3.35
N ILE A 108 1.95 5.97 3.03
CA ILE A 108 3.38 5.93 3.30
C ILE A 108 4.11 5.89 1.96
N TYR A 109 5.12 6.72 1.78
CA TYR A 109 5.76 6.90 0.47
C TYR A 109 7.21 7.35 0.55
N VAL A 110 7.95 7.12 -0.54
CA VAL A 110 9.18 7.83 -0.84
C VAL A 110 8.78 9.11 -1.56
N GLY A 111 9.18 10.25 -0.98
CA GLY A 111 9.07 11.57 -1.58
C GLY A 111 10.42 12.07 -2.08
N SER A 112 10.40 13.13 -2.91
CA SER A 112 11.58 13.83 -3.39
C SER A 112 11.32 15.33 -3.41
N ASP A 113 12.20 16.10 -2.79
CA ASP A 113 12.20 17.56 -2.76
C ASP A 113 13.60 18.14 -2.98
N GLU A 114 13.80 19.43 -2.72
CA GLU A 114 15.08 20.11 -2.86
C GLU A 114 16.18 19.57 -1.93
N SER A 115 15.79 18.98 -0.78
CA SER A 115 16.71 18.40 0.20
C SER A 115 17.15 16.98 -0.15
N GLY A 116 16.45 16.31 -1.09
CA GLY A 116 16.71 14.95 -1.50
C GLY A 116 15.49 14.05 -1.34
N LYS A 117 15.73 12.76 -1.09
CA LYS A 117 14.66 11.79 -0.87
C LYS A 117 14.30 11.67 0.60
N TYR A 118 13.04 11.35 0.87
CA TYR A 118 12.53 11.20 2.23
C TYR A 118 11.45 10.13 2.30
N VAL A 119 11.19 9.62 3.49
CA VAL A 119 10.00 8.81 3.79
C VAL A 119 8.93 9.74 4.34
N GLY A 120 7.77 9.77 3.71
CA GLY A 120 6.65 10.60 4.11
C GLY A 120 5.47 9.78 4.63
N PHE A 121 4.69 10.38 5.54
CA PHE A 121 3.37 9.89 5.92
C PHE A 121 2.35 11.00 5.74
N TYR A 122 1.33 10.72 4.93
CA TYR A 122 0.29 11.70 4.57
C TYR A 122 -1.10 11.16 4.88
N LYS A 123 -1.99 12.03 5.30
CA LYS A 123 -3.42 11.75 5.42
C LYS A 123 -4.24 12.73 4.62
N HIS A 124 -5.25 12.20 3.96
CA HIS A 124 -6.32 13.00 3.37
C HIS A 124 -7.65 12.59 3.99
N ILE A 125 -8.32 13.55 4.61
CA ILE A 125 -9.61 13.38 5.26
C ILE A 125 -10.53 14.50 4.79
N HIS A 126 -11.48 14.14 3.96
CA HIS A 126 -12.43 15.06 3.33
C HIS A 126 -11.69 16.12 2.46
N ASP A 127 -11.70 17.39 2.84
CA ASP A 127 -11.04 18.49 2.16
C ASP A 127 -9.68 18.87 2.79
N MET A 128 -9.22 18.10 3.79
CA MET A 128 -7.97 18.36 4.48
C MET A 128 -6.94 17.27 4.19
N GLY A 129 -5.81 17.69 3.63
CA GLY A 129 -4.64 16.83 3.45
C GLY A 129 -3.44 17.40 4.17
N ALA A 130 -2.69 16.53 4.87
CA ALA A 130 -1.49 16.94 5.58
C ALA A 130 -0.41 15.86 5.54
N GLU A 131 0.82 16.26 5.27
CA GLU A 131 2.01 15.46 5.57
C GLU A 131 2.29 15.57 7.08
N LEU A 132 2.23 14.44 7.76
CA LEU A 132 2.35 14.35 9.22
C LEU A 132 3.73 13.87 9.67
N ALA A 133 4.49 13.28 8.77
CA ALA A 133 5.88 12.91 9.00
C ALA A 133 6.68 13.04 7.71
N HIS A 134 7.94 13.49 7.88
CA HIS A 134 8.90 13.71 6.82
C HIS A 134 10.30 13.34 7.35
N ILE A 135 10.82 12.19 6.92
CA ILE A 135 12.09 11.63 7.41
C ILE A 135 13.08 11.58 6.26
N ASN A 136 14.07 12.45 6.28
CA ASN A 136 15.09 12.51 5.24
C ASN A 136 15.86 11.19 5.13
N ILE A 137 16.09 10.73 3.91
CA ILE A 137 16.95 9.58 3.60
C ILE A 137 18.35 10.14 3.28
N SER A 138 19.37 9.59 3.93
CA SER A 138 20.76 10.00 3.64
C SER A 138 21.15 9.57 2.22
N LYS A 139 22.12 10.26 1.61
CA LYS A 139 22.64 9.88 0.29
C LYS A 139 23.21 8.46 0.24
N GLU A 140 23.77 7.98 1.35
CA GLU A 140 24.27 6.62 1.47
C GLU A 140 23.15 5.61 1.48
N ASP A 141 22.04 5.93 2.19
CA ASP A 141 20.87 5.07 2.32
C ASP A 141 19.98 5.05 1.07
N GLU A 142 20.14 5.99 0.13
CA GLU A 142 19.41 5.96 -1.15
C GLU A 142 19.72 4.69 -1.99
N ASN A 143 20.80 3.97 -1.68
CA ASN A 143 21.10 2.68 -2.29
C ASN A 143 20.33 1.49 -1.66
N LEU A 144 19.72 1.70 -0.50
CA LEU A 144 18.86 0.72 0.16
C LEU A 144 17.45 0.74 -0.45
N ASN A 145 16.70 -0.30 -0.18
CA ASN A 145 15.27 -0.34 -0.44
C ASN A 145 14.49 0.14 0.79
N LEU A 146 13.29 0.67 0.57
CA LEU A 146 12.34 0.96 1.62
C LEU A 146 11.36 -0.23 1.75
N LEU A 147 11.49 -1.01 2.80
CA LEU A 147 10.45 -1.93 3.22
C LEU A 147 9.35 -1.13 3.93
N VAL A 148 8.15 -1.14 3.41
CA VAL A 148 6.98 -0.55 4.04
C VAL A 148 6.09 -1.64 4.62
N LYS A 149 5.47 -1.35 5.76
CA LYS A 149 4.51 -2.21 6.43
C LYS A 149 3.29 -1.41 6.84
N ILE A 150 2.10 -1.98 6.58
CA ILE A 150 0.83 -1.45 7.08
C ILE A 150 0.19 -2.57 7.90
N ASP A 151 0.09 -2.39 9.21
CA ASP A 151 -0.66 -3.26 10.08
C ASP A 151 -2.04 -2.66 10.33
N THR A 152 -3.08 -3.47 10.23
CA THR A 152 -4.44 -3.06 10.54
C THR A 152 -5.01 -3.93 11.65
N ASP A 153 -5.82 -3.33 12.47
CA ASP A 153 -6.70 -3.98 13.42
C ASP A 153 -8.10 -3.39 13.31
N ARG A 154 -9.00 -3.62 14.28
CA ARG A 154 -10.37 -3.08 14.25
C ARG A 154 -10.44 -1.57 14.53
N GLU A 155 -9.37 -0.95 15.00
CA GLU A 155 -9.35 0.45 15.43
C GLU A 155 -8.59 1.33 14.47
N LYS A 156 -7.42 0.86 13.98
CA LYS A 156 -6.49 1.71 13.24
C LYS A 156 -5.65 0.97 12.20
N TYR A 157 -5.09 1.76 11.30
CA TYR A 157 -3.98 1.43 10.43
C TYR A 157 -2.69 1.99 11.04
N THR A 158 -1.67 1.18 11.18
CA THR A 158 -0.33 1.58 11.64
C THR A 158 0.64 1.43 10.48
N PHE A 159 1.34 2.52 10.15
CA PHE A 159 2.30 2.58 9.06
C PHE A 159 3.70 2.56 9.61
N SER A 160 4.53 1.67 9.08
CA SER A 160 5.91 1.49 9.52
C SER A 160 6.84 1.28 8.33
N TYR A 161 8.13 1.55 8.51
CA TYR A 161 9.14 1.37 7.48
C TYR A 161 10.47 0.88 8.04
N ALA A 162 11.30 0.33 7.16
CA ALA A 162 12.71 0.09 7.40
C ALA A 162 13.50 0.31 6.11
N LEU A 163 14.70 0.89 6.23
CA LEU A 163 15.68 0.95 5.16
C LEU A 163 16.56 -0.31 5.25
N ALA A 164 16.61 -1.09 4.19
CA ALA A 164 17.34 -2.36 4.18
C ALA A 164 17.78 -2.76 2.78
N ASP A 165 18.94 -3.41 2.69
CA ASP A 165 19.42 -4.03 1.45
C ASP A 165 18.73 -5.40 1.27
N THR A 166 17.44 -5.37 1.02
CA THR A 166 16.65 -6.58 0.79
C THR A 166 15.45 -6.34 -0.10
N THR A 167 15.09 -7.35 -0.87
CA THR A 167 13.82 -7.44 -1.62
C THR A 167 12.92 -8.54 -1.02
N ASN A 168 13.38 -9.23 0.03
CA ASN A 168 12.66 -10.33 0.65
C ASN A 168 11.55 -9.82 1.59
N LEU A 169 10.30 -10.00 1.19
CA LEU A 169 9.11 -9.62 1.98
C LEU A 169 8.96 -10.41 3.30
N ASP A 170 9.56 -11.60 3.38
CA ASP A 170 9.53 -12.44 4.60
C ASP A 170 10.66 -12.09 5.59
N ALA A 171 11.54 -11.17 5.22
CA ALA A 171 12.63 -10.75 6.10
C ALA A 171 12.09 -10.21 7.43
N LYS A 172 12.68 -10.70 8.52
CA LYS A 172 12.35 -10.26 9.88
C LYS A 172 13.16 -9.01 10.22
N ILE A 173 12.72 -7.87 9.71
CA ILE A 173 13.36 -6.57 9.91
C ILE A 173 12.50 -5.76 10.89
N ALA A 174 13.13 -5.16 11.88
CA ALA A 174 12.47 -4.22 12.78
C ALA A 174 12.09 -2.96 11.99
N CYS A 175 10.80 -2.65 11.96
CA CYS A 175 10.28 -1.45 11.32
C CYS A 175 10.03 -0.35 12.34
N HIS A 176 10.26 0.89 11.93
CA HIS A 176 9.94 2.10 12.71
C HIS A 176 8.55 2.58 12.33
N GLU A 177 7.67 2.78 13.32
CA GLU A 177 6.37 3.42 13.09
C GLU A 177 6.58 4.87 12.64
N ILE A 178 5.89 5.27 11.58
CA ILE A 178 5.93 6.64 11.05
C ILE A 178 4.60 7.37 11.27
N GLY A 179 3.52 6.63 11.42
CA GLY A 179 2.22 7.22 11.68
C GLY A 179 1.09 6.19 11.71
N SER A 180 -0.09 6.65 12.09
CA SER A 180 -1.28 5.82 12.14
C SER A 180 -2.55 6.60 11.80
N GLY A 181 -3.62 5.89 11.41
CA GLY A 181 -4.93 6.48 11.12
C GLY A 181 -6.06 5.58 11.59
N LEU A 182 -7.16 6.16 12.06
CA LEU A 182 -8.32 5.40 12.52
C LEU A 182 -9.05 4.72 11.36
N ASN A 183 -9.53 3.50 11.56
CA ASN A 183 -10.38 2.80 10.58
C ASN A 183 -11.65 3.58 10.26
N ALA A 184 -12.21 4.28 11.25
CA ALA A 184 -13.37 5.14 11.05
C ALA A 184 -13.14 6.21 9.97
N GLY A 185 -11.92 6.70 9.80
CA GLY A 185 -11.56 7.65 8.74
C GLY A 185 -11.58 7.06 7.32
N LEU A 186 -11.66 5.73 7.19
CA LEU A 186 -11.71 5.00 5.92
C LEU A 186 -12.91 4.04 5.85
N SER A 187 -13.97 4.31 6.60
CA SER A 187 -15.18 3.50 6.63
C SER A 187 -16.42 4.32 6.26
N THR A 188 -17.47 3.63 5.81
CA THR A 188 -18.77 4.25 5.51
C THR A 188 -19.35 4.95 6.71
N GLU A 189 -19.23 4.35 7.89
CA GLU A 189 -19.76 4.87 9.15
C GLU A 189 -19.08 6.17 9.56
N GLY A 190 -17.77 6.24 9.41
CA GLY A 190 -16.99 7.41 9.83
C GLY A 190 -16.99 8.54 8.81
N THR A 191 -16.96 8.21 7.51
CA THR A 191 -16.89 9.21 6.43
C THR A 191 -18.26 9.69 5.97
N ARG A 192 -19.32 8.95 6.26
CA ARG A 192 -20.67 9.12 5.70
C ARG A 192 -20.72 9.08 4.16
N THR A 193 -19.66 8.53 3.55
CA THR A 193 -19.54 8.36 2.11
C THR A 193 -19.60 6.88 1.79
N MET A 194 -20.55 6.47 0.97
CA MET A 194 -20.70 5.06 0.59
C MET A 194 -19.72 4.73 -0.54
N THR A 195 -18.85 3.75 -0.30
CA THR A 195 -18.13 3.05 -1.36
C THR A 195 -18.52 1.59 -1.34
N PHE A 196 -18.69 0.99 -2.52
CA PHE A 196 -19.08 -0.42 -2.63
C PHE A 196 -17.88 -1.38 -2.54
N THR A 197 -16.67 -0.86 -2.54
CA THR A 197 -15.43 -1.65 -2.53
C THR A 197 -14.85 -1.85 -1.15
N GLY A 198 -15.21 -1.00 -0.17
CA GLY A 198 -14.48 -0.89 1.10
C GLY A 198 -13.10 -0.27 0.91
N THR A 199 -12.25 -0.37 1.92
CA THR A 199 -10.86 0.10 1.86
C THR A 199 -10.02 -0.84 1.01
N LEU A 200 -9.17 -0.24 0.18
CA LEU A 200 -8.21 -0.92 -0.67
C LEU A 200 -6.79 -0.62 -0.18
N PHE A 201 -5.89 -1.57 -0.34
CA PHE A 201 -4.47 -1.27 -0.34
C PHE A 201 -4.05 -0.91 -1.76
N SER A 202 -3.28 0.14 -1.93
CA SER A 202 -2.97 0.70 -3.25
C SER A 202 -1.49 1.03 -3.37
N LEU A 203 -0.86 0.57 -4.45
CA LEU A 203 0.44 1.05 -4.89
C LEU A 203 0.21 2.25 -5.79
N PHE A 204 0.94 3.32 -5.61
CA PHE A 204 0.76 4.54 -6.41
C PHE A 204 2.08 5.21 -6.77
N ALA A 205 2.07 6.02 -7.83
CA ALA A 205 3.15 6.93 -8.18
C ALA A 205 2.61 8.24 -8.76
N GLU A 206 3.29 9.34 -8.48
CA GLU A 206 2.96 10.69 -8.92
C GLU A 206 4.22 11.37 -9.49
N ASN A 207 4.07 12.03 -10.65
CA ASN A 207 5.11 12.84 -11.29
C ASN A 207 6.46 12.13 -11.43
N GLY A 208 6.48 10.99 -12.15
CA GLY A 208 7.67 10.22 -12.45
C GLY A 208 7.56 8.74 -12.09
N ASN A 209 8.66 8.02 -12.14
CA ASN A 209 8.70 6.57 -12.01
C ASN A 209 9.00 6.13 -10.58
N GLY A 210 8.15 5.26 -10.04
CA GLY A 210 8.36 4.55 -8.77
C GLY A 210 8.32 3.04 -9.00
N THR A 211 9.31 2.30 -8.51
CA THR A 211 9.42 0.85 -8.72
C THR A 211 9.21 0.10 -7.42
N PHE A 212 8.41 -0.96 -7.50
CA PHE A 212 8.13 -1.91 -6.44
C PHE A 212 8.79 -3.25 -6.79
N GLU A 213 9.46 -3.85 -5.81
CA GLU A 213 10.27 -5.06 -5.97
C GLU A 213 9.50 -6.29 -5.46
N THR A 214 9.68 -7.43 -6.11
CA THR A 214 9.19 -8.77 -5.78
C THR A 214 7.69 -8.95 -5.66
N GLY A 215 6.95 -7.99 -5.19
CA GLY A 215 5.51 -8.10 -5.02
C GLY A 215 4.97 -7.44 -3.76
N VAL A 216 3.82 -7.93 -3.30
CA VAL A 216 3.18 -7.50 -2.06
C VAL A 216 2.78 -8.75 -1.26
N ALA A 217 3.16 -8.79 0.01
CA ALA A 217 2.75 -9.83 0.94
C ALA A 217 1.65 -9.32 1.86
N LEU A 218 0.55 -10.06 1.92
CA LEU A 218 -0.56 -9.84 2.84
C LEU A 218 -0.63 -11.03 3.80
N THR A 219 -0.60 -10.76 5.09
CA THR A 219 -0.82 -11.75 6.13
C THR A 219 -2.09 -11.41 6.87
N ILE A 220 -3.01 -12.37 6.95
CA ILE A 220 -4.24 -12.26 7.73
C ILE A 220 -3.95 -12.82 9.12
N ASN A 221 -4.23 -12.07 10.18
CA ASN A 221 -4.02 -12.50 11.57
C ASN A 221 -5.35 -12.89 12.21
N PRO A 222 -5.77 -14.16 12.14
CA PRO A 222 -7.10 -14.59 12.57
C PRO A 222 -7.29 -14.60 14.09
N ASP A 223 -6.19 -14.63 14.86
CA ASP A 223 -6.26 -14.89 16.32
C ASP A 223 -6.79 -13.69 17.14
N VAL A 224 -6.96 -12.53 16.53
CA VAL A 224 -7.40 -11.31 17.21
C VAL A 224 -8.91 -11.09 17.06
N ASP A 225 -9.54 -11.62 16.02
CA ASP A 225 -10.89 -11.24 15.60
C ASP A 225 -12.04 -12.10 16.17
N TYR A 226 -11.76 -13.24 16.79
CA TYR A 226 -12.81 -14.21 17.19
C TYR A 226 -12.95 -14.41 18.70
N LYS A 227 -12.35 -13.57 19.52
CA LYS A 227 -12.69 -13.52 20.96
C LYS A 227 -13.82 -12.51 21.16
N LEU A 228 -15.04 -12.99 20.96
CA LEU A 228 -16.26 -12.37 21.47
C LEU A 228 -16.40 -12.68 22.96
#